data_d1cda0e34dcb07d7162bcb5fe8c80288
#
_entry.id   d1cda0e34dcb07d7162bcb5fe8c80288
#
_cell.length_a   1.000
_cell.length_b   1.000
_cell.length_c   1.000
_cell.angle_alpha   90.00
_cell.angle_beta   90.00
_cell.angle_gamma   90.00
#
_symmetry.space_group_name_H-M   'P 1'
#
loop_
_entity.id
_entity.type
_entity.pdbx_description
1 polymer ?
#
loop_
_entity_poly.entity_id
_entity_poly.type
_entity_poly.pdbx_seq_one_letter_code
_entity_poly.pdbx_strand_id
1 'polypeptide(L)'
;MFRSLFILGIAISMAFLSSCSNDDDDAPAVSPIVGTWNYSDAEVTILVDNQSISQFLIANGEDPVDAALQESLYKVFLENALELQGSSFVFNADGTYSARENGVVQESGTYQLTNNNTKLTISSSEGPQEFDVLELTNNKLKLSFSEEEIEDFNDDGTDNTVSFNMVIDLIK
;
A
#
# COMPACT_ATOMS: atom_id res chain seq x y z
N MET A 1 -2.79 -22.93 -54.58
CA MET A 1 -1.81 -22.31 -55.51
C MET A 1 -0.75 -21.69 -54.59
N PHE A 2 0.40 -22.38 -54.45
CA PHE A 2 1.74 -22.07 -54.98
C PHE A 2 2.20 -20.64 -54.56
N ARG A 3 3.31 -20.39 -53.89
CA ARG A 3 4.71 -20.85 -53.92
C ARG A 3 5.41 -20.31 -52.70
N SER A 4 6.09 -21.06 -51.87
CA SER A 4 7.51 -21.49 -51.99
C SER A 4 8.58 -20.43 -51.82
N LEU A 5 9.37 -20.66 -50.72
CA LEU A 5 10.82 -20.49 -50.57
C LEU A 5 11.45 -19.09 -50.63
N PHE A 6 12.13 -18.71 -49.57
CA PHE A 6 13.59 -18.62 -49.63
C PHE A 6 14.18 -18.63 -48.22
N ILE A 7 14.99 -19.65 -47.97
CA ILE A 7 15.91 -19.80 -46.86
C ILE A 7 17.13 -18.93 -47.15
N LEU A 8 17.51 -18.04 -46.24
CA LEU A 8 18.86 -17.51 -46.25
C LEU A 8 19.41 -17.55 -44.81
N GLY A 9 20.23 -18.56 -44.54
CA GLY A 9 20.98 -18.69 -43.32
C GLY A 9 22.10 -17.66 -43.27
N ILE A 10 22.16 -16.93 -42.18
CA ILE A 10 23.35 -16.19 -41.74
C ILE A 10 23.80 -16.79 -40.43
N ALA A 11 24.86 -17.59 -40.53
CA ALA A 11 25.61 -18.03 -39.33
C ALA A 11 26.44 -16.87 -38.83
N ILE A 12 26.00 -16.26 -37.73
CA ILE A 12 26.82 -15.31 -36.97
C ILE A 12 27.54 -16.10 -35.89
N SER A 13 28.82 -16.32 -36.11
CA SER A 13 29.75 -16.85 -35.11
C SER A 13 29.91 -15.84 -33.97
N MET A 14 29.26 -16.06 -32.84
CA MET A 14 29.54 -15.30 -31.62
C MET A 14 30.81 -15.86 -31.00
N ALA A 15 31.89 -15.09 -31.11
CA ALA A 15 33.09 -15.27 -30.32
C ALA A 15 32.76 -15.00 -28.86
N PHE A 16 32.78 -16.04 -28.03
CA PHE A 16 32.74 -15.89 -26.59
C PHE A 16 34.06 -15.28 -26.11
N LEU A 17 34.06 -13.98 -25.86
CA LEU A 17 35.10 -13.37 -25.05
C LEU A 17 34.76 -13.70 -23.60
N SER A 18 35.38 -14.75 -23.06
CA SER A 18 35.45 -14.99 -21.63
C SER A 18 36.33 -13.89 -21.01
N SER A 19 35.68 -12.79 -20.61
CA SER A 19 36.25 -11.82 -19.68
C SER A 19 36.05 -12.40 -18.27
N CYS A 20 37.09 -13.01 -17.70
CA CYS A 20 37.18 -13.18 -16.27
C CYS A 20 37.47 -11.80 -15.67
N SER A 21 36.48 -11.10 -15.24
CA SER A 21 36.60 -10.10 -14.19
C SER A 21 36.30 -10.81 -12.87
N ASN A 22 37.25 -10.73 -11.94
CA ASN A 22 37.02 -11.00 -10.53
C ASN A 22 36.08 -9.92 -10.02
N ASP A 23 34.80 -10.15 -10.13
CA ASP A 23 33.80 -9.39 -9.40
C ASP A 23 33.39 -10.25 -8.21
N ASP A 24 33.65 -9.71 -7.03
CA ASP A 24 33.11 -10.22 -5.79
C ASP A 24 31.61 -10.51 -6.03
N ASP A 25 31.19 -11.77 -5.79
CA ASP A 25 29.82 -12.22 -5.86
C ASP A 25 28.99 -11.48 -4.78
N ASP A 26 28.69 -10.20 -4.99
CA ASP A 26 27.61 -9.52 -4.31
C ASP A 26 26.32 -10.15 -4.86
N ALA A 27 25.82 -11.16 -4.15
CA ALA A 27 24.47 -11.67 -4.39
C ALA A 27 23.52 -10.45 -4.45
N PRO A 28 22.63 -10.37 -5.45
CA PRO A 28 21.76 -9.21 -5.60
C PRO A 28 21.07 -8.95 -4.25
N ALA A 29 21.27 -7.72 -3.73
CA ALA A 29 20.74 -7.34 -2.44
C ALA A 29 19.22 -7.59 -2.43
N VAL A 30 18.77 -8.50 -1.57
CA VAL A 30 17.34 -8.79 -1.43
C VAL A 30 16.65 -7.50 -1.00
N SER A 31 15.59 -7.11 -1.73
CA SER A 31 14.83 -5.91 -1.39
C SER A 31 14.39 -5.95 0.08
N PRO A 32 14.56 -4.87 0.85
CA PRO A 32 14.23 -4.85 2.28
C PRO A 32 12.75 -5.14 2.57
N ILE A 33 11.85 -4.97 1.58
CA ILE A 33 10.44 -5.31 1.74
C ILE A 33 10.22 -6.83 1.84
N VAL A 34 11.07 -7.66 1.23
CA VAL A 34 10.89 -9.11 1.19
C VAL A 34 10.91 -9.70 2.60
N GLY A 35 9.88 -10.47 2.94
CA GLY A 35 9.72 -11.14 4.23
C GLY A 35 8.31 -11.02 4.78
N THR A 36 8.15 -11.41 6.05
CA THR A 36 6.87 -11.35 6.76
C THR A 36 6.85 -10.10 7.66
N TRP A 37 5.83 -9.30 7.49
CA TRP A 37 5.57 -8.07 8.22
C TRP A 37 4.31 -8.23 9.06
N ASN A 38 4.42 -8.04 10.36
CA ASN A 38 3.31 -8.15 11.27
C ASN A 38 2.75 -6.76 11.57
N TYR A 39 1.44 -6.66 11.63
CA TYR A 39 0.77 -5.44 12.08
C TYR A 39 1.25 -5.06 13.48
N SER A 40 1.56 -3.82 13.68
CA SER A 40 1.98 -3.24 14.97
C SER A 40 1.02 -2.17 15.44
N ASP A 41 0.69 -1.21 14.56
CA ASP A 41 -0.16 -0.06 14.88
C ASP A 41 -0.77 0.54 13.61
N ALA A 42 -1.86 1.29 13.76
CA ALA A 42 -2.40 2.15 12.71
C ALA A 42 -2.94 3.45 13.29
N GLU A 43 -2.74 4.53 12.56
CA GLU A 43 -3.33 5.83 12.84
C GLU A 43 -4.28 6.21 11.71
N VAL A 44 -5.52 6.56 12.06
CA VAL A 44 -6.53 7.03 11.12
C VAL A 44 -6.84 8.50 11.38
N THR A 45 -6.80 9.30 10.33
CA THR A 45 -7.20 10.72 10.37
C THR A 45 -8.29 10.95 9.33
N ILE A 46 -9.38 11.59 9.76
CA ILE A 46 -10.45 12.05 8.88
C ILE A 46 -10.54 13.56 8.98
N LEU A 47 -10.61 14.21 7.84
CA LEU A 47 -10.85 15.65 7.74
C LEU A 47 -12.09 15.88 6.87
N VAL A 48 -12.90 16.84 7.28
CA VAL A 48 -14.04 17.38 6.51
C VAL A 48 -13.70 18.82 6.17
N ASP A 49 -13.58 19.14 4.89
CA ASP A 49 -13.13 20.44 4.40
C ASP A 49 -11.81 20.90 5.06
N ASN A 50 -10.85 19.97 5.19
CA ASN A 50 -9.54 20.18 5.85
C ASN A 50 -9.62 20.53 7.35
N GLN A 51 -10.73 20.25 8.03
CA GLN A 51 -10.92 20.40 9.47
C GLN A 51 -11.09 19.03 10.12
N SER A 52 -10.75 18.88 11.40
CA SER A 52 -11.16 17.66 12.11
C SER A 52 -12.69 17.60 12.18
N ILE A 53 -13.23 16.38 12.33
CA ILE A 53 -14.69 16.18 12.44
C ILE A 53 -15.28 17.10 13.51
N SER A 54 -14.66 17.18 14.69
CA SER A 54 -15.16 18.04 15.77
C SER A 54 -15.11 19.52 15.42
N GLN A 55 -14.04 19.99 14.75
CA GLN A 55 -13.96 21.38 14.31
C GLN A 55 -15.04 21.73 13.29
N PHE A 56 -15.26 20.84 12.31
CA PHE A 56 -16.31 20.99 11.32
C PHE A 56 -17.70 21.04 11.96
N LEU A 57 -18.03 20.12 12.85
CA LEU A 57 -19.32 20.05 13.54
C LEU A 57 -19.57 21.29 14.41
N ILE A 58 -18.57 21.76 15.16
CA ILE A 58 -18.67 23.00 15.95
C ILE A 58 -18.92 24.22 15.06
N ALA A 59 -18.24 24.30 13.91
CA ALA A 59 -18.45 25.38 12.95
C ALA A 59 -19.89 25.39 12.39
N ASN A 60 -20.54 24.22 12.34
CA ASN A 60 -21.93 24.04 11.92
C ASN A 60 -22.95 24.07 13.08
N GLY A 61 -22.53 24.47 14.30
CA GLY A 61 -23.41 24.76 15.41
C GLY A 61 -23.59 23.62 16.43
N GLU A 62 -22.82 22.54 16.32
CA GLU A 62 -22.83 21.44 17.27
C GLU A 62 -22.18 21.86 18.61
N ASP A 63 -22.64 21.26 19.71
CA ASP A 63 -21.99 21.45 21.02
C ASP A 63 -20.56 20.88 21.00
N PRO A 64 -19.55 21.59 21.54
CA PRO A 64 -18.17 21.11 21.49
C PRO A 64 -17.93 19.75 22.16
N VAL A 65 -18.71 19.39 23.20
CA VAL A 65 -18.56 18.09 23.88
C VAL A 65 -19.15 16.98 23.00
N ASP A 66 -20.29 17.22 22.39
CA ASP A 66 -20.94 16.25 21.50
C ASP A 66 -20.13 16.06 20.22
N ALA A 67 -19.58 17.13 19.64
CA ALA A 67 -18.69 17.09 18.48
C ALA A 67 -17.42 16.27 18.75
N ALA A 68 -16.77 16.47 19.90
CA ALA A 68 -15.58 15.69 20.30
C ALA A 68 -15.91 14.21 20.53
N LEU A 69 -17.08 13.90 21.09
CA LEU A 69 -17.55 12.53 21.27
C LEU A 69 -17.80 11.86 19.91
N GLN A 70 -18.45 12.54 18.97
CA GLN A 70 -18.71 12.03 17.63
C GLN A 70 -17.38 11.70 16.90
N GLU A 71 -16.41 12.61 16.89
CA GLU A 71 -15.09 12.36 16.30
C GLU A 71 -14.42 11.12 16.92
N SER A 72 -14.47 10.98 18.25
CA SER A 72 -13.91 9.83 18.97
C SER A 72 -14.59 8.51 18.57
N LEU A 73 -15.91 8.52 18.43
CA LEU A 73 -16.68 7.33 18.00
C LEU A 73 -16.36 6.94 16.56
N TYR A 74 -16.21 7.91 15.65
CA TYR A 74 -15.80 7.67 14.27
C TYR A 74 -14.43 6.99 14.20
N LYS A 75 -13.45 7.51 14.95
CA LYS A 75 -12.10 6.92 15.01
C LYS A 75 -12.13 5.47 15.48
N VAL A 76 -12.78 5.21 16.62
CA VAL A 76 -12.91 3.86 17.19
C VAL A 76 -13.62 2.91 16.22
N PHE A 77 -14.67 3.38 15.55
CA PHE A 77 -15.39 2.57 14.56
C PHE A 77 -14.48 2.16 13.40
N LEU A 78 -13.72 3.10 12.85
CA LEU A 78 -12.82 2.83 11.72
C LEU A 78 -11.64 1.94 12.12
N GLU A 79 -11.00 2.19 13.26
CA GLU A 79 -9.92 1.34 13.77
C GLU A 79 -10.37 -0.11 13.96
N ASN A 80 -11.61 -0.33 14.43
CA ASN A 80 -12.19 -1.66 14.53
C ASN A 80 -12.60 -2.25 13.16
N ALA A 81 -13.10 -1.41 12.25
CA ALA A 81 -13.53 -1.86 10.91
C ALA A 81 -12.36 -2.30 10.03
N LEU A 82 -11.15 -1.79 10.26
CA LEU A 82 -9.94 -2.19 9.55
C LEU A 82 -9.49 -3.63 9.87
N GLU A 83 -9.93 -4.21 11.00
CA GLU A 83 -9.64 -5.59 11.43
C GLU A 83 -8.16 -6.01 11.29
N LEU A 84 -7.23 -5.05 11.46
CA LEU A 84 -5.79 -5.28 11.25
C LEU A 84 -5.11 -6.05 12.39
N GLN A 85 -5.78 -6.23 13.52
CA GLN A 85 -5.25 -6.97 14.68
C GLN A 85 -4.99 -8.44 14.33
N GLY A 86 -3.75 -8.89 14.55
CA GLY A 86 -3.33 -10.25 14.18
C GLY A 86 -3.02 -10.45 12.69
N SER A 87 -3.06 -9.37 11.90
CA SER A 87 -2.74 -9.40 10.48
C SER A 87 -1.23 -9.42 10.24
N SER A 88 -0.84 -10.08 9.16
CA SER A 88 0.52 -10.05 8.64
C SER A 88 0.53 -10.05 7.11
N PHE A 89 1.55 -9.42 6.56
CA PHE A 89 1.78 -9.31 5.11
C PHE A 89 3.08 -10.03 4.76
N VAL A 90 3.04 -10.94 3.79
CA VAL A 90 4.20 -11.66 3.31
C VAL A 90 4.52 -11.17 1.90
N PHE A 91 5.67 -10.54 1.73
CA PHE A 91 6.17 -10.12 0.42
C PHE A 91 7.27 -11.09 -0.03
N ASN A 92 7.09 -11.74 -1.17
CA ASN A 92 8.02 -12.71 -1.73
C ASN A 92 8.98 -12.02 -2.72
N ALA A 93 10.17 -12.61 -2.90
CA ALA A 93 11.18 -12.09 -3.83
C ALA A 93 10.74 -12.14 -5.31
N ASP A 94 9.74 -12.94 -5.63
CA ASP A 94 9.16 -13.05 -6.98
C ASP A 94 8.10 -11.99 -7.31
N GLY A 95 7.86 -11.02 -6.38
CA GLY A 95 6.87 -9.95 -6.57
C GLY A 95 5.45 -10.37 -6.18
N THR A 96 5.25 -11.54 -5.59
CA THR A 96 3.95 -11.94 -5.04
C THR A 96 3.80 -11.52 -3.58
N TYR A 97 2.57 -11.31 -3.12
CA TYR A 97 2.27 -11.05 -1.71
C TYR A 97 1.08 -11.88 -1.22
N SER A 98 0.97 -12.01 0.08
CA SER A 98 -0.25 -12.47 0.75
C SER A 98 -0.50 -11.71 2.04
N ALA A 99 -1.75 -11.30 2.25
CA ALA A 99 -2.25 -10.81 3.52
C ALA A 99 -2.86 -11.97 4.31
N ARG A 100 -2.56 -12.04 5.60
CA ARG A 100 -3.01 -13.10 6.49
C ARG A 100 -3.59 -12.51 7.75
N GLU A 101 -4.63 -13.15 8.23
CA GLU A 101 -5.20 -12.90 9.54
C GLU A 101 -5.07 -14.17 10.39
N ASN A 102 -4.47 -14.04 11.58
CA ASN A 102 -4.21 -15.18 12.46
C ASN A 102 -3.53 -16.38 11.75
N GLY A 103 -2.66 -16.08 10.77
CA GLY A 103 -1.92 -17.06 9.97
C GLY A 103 -2.69 -17.63 8.77
N VAL A 104 -3.97 -17.33 8.62
CA VAL A 104 -4.79 -17.76 7.47
C VAL A 104 -4.72 -16.72 6.36
N VAL A 105 -4.43 -17.16 5.13
CA VAL A 105 -4.41 -16.27 3.96
C VAL A 105 -5.83 -15.79 3.67
N GLN A 106 -6.03 -14.48 3.73
CA GLN A 106 -7.29 -13.81 3.37
C GLN A 106 -7.23 -13.30 1.94
N GLU A 107 -6.07 -12.78 1.55
CA GLU A 107 -5.86 -12.18 0.25
C GLU A 107 -4.46 -12.51 -0.29
N SER A 108 -4.34 -12.55 -1.62
CA SER A 108 -3.05 -12.72 -2.30
C SER A 108 -3.05 -12.02 -3.66
N GLY A 109 -1.86 -11.70 -4.15
CA GLY A 109 -1.69 -11.04 -5.43
C GLY A 109 -0.23 -10.73 -5.72
N THR A 110 0.01 -9.59 -6.36
CA THR A 110 1.35 -9.11 -6.69
C THR A 110 1.60 -7.75 -6.07
N TYR A 111 2.86 -7.41 -5.87
CA TYR A 111 3.27 -6.08 -5.42
C TYR A 111 4.39 -5.52 -6.27
N GLN A 112 4.51 -4.21 -6.28
CA GLN A 112 5.59 -3.50 -6.94
C GLN A 112 6.03 -2.30 -6.09
N LEU A 113 7.34 -2.20 -5.83
CA LEU A 113 7.97 -0.97 -5.31
C LEU A 113 8.45 -0.11 -6.47
N THR A 114 8.12 1.17 -6.44
CA THR A 114 8.49 2.16 -7.45
C THR A 114 9.05 3.42 -6.81
N ASN A 115 9.48 4.39 -7.62
CA ASN A 115 9.96 5.70 -7.18
C ASN A 115 11.05 5.61 -6.09
N ASN A 116 12.08 4.77 -6.30
CA ASN A 116 13.14 4.53 -5.31
C ASN A 116 12.59 4.02 -3.97
N ASN A 117 11.63 3.10 -4.00
CA ASN A 117 10.97 2.49 -2.85
C ASN A 117 10.09 3.47 -2.03
N THR A 118 9.61 4.57 -2.61
CA THR A 118 8.69 5.49 -1.92
C THR A 118 7.23 5.23 -2.25
N LYS A 119 6.93 4.34 -3.20
CA LYS A 119 5.58 3.91 -3.56
C LYS A 119 5.52 2.39 -3.58
N LEU A 120 4.47 1.84 -2.97
CA LEU A 120 4.14 0.43 -2.99
C LEU A 120 2.76 0.26 -3.64
N THR A 121 2.70 -0.42 -4.78
CA THR A 121 1.43 -0.84 -5.38
C THR A 121 1.19 -2.30 -5.03
N ILE A 122 0.04 -2.60 -4.46
CA ILE A 122 -0.47 -3.95 -4.20
C ILE A 122 -1.61 -4.19 -5.18
N SER A 123 -1.60 -5.33 -5.88
CA SER A 123 -2.64 -5.70 -6.86
C SER A 123 -3.25 -7.04 -6.47
N SER A 124 -4.52 -7.01 -6.12
CA SER A 124 -5.32 -8.17 -5.73
C SER A 124 -6.51 -8.39 -6.69
N SER A 125 -7.42 -9.27 -6.30
CA SER A 125 -8.69 -9.48 -7.01
C SER A 125 -9.62 -8.25 -6.97
N GLU A 126 -9.43 -7.35 -6.02
CA GLU A 126 -10.22 -6.11 -5.86
C GLU A 126 -9.66 -4.95 -6.69
N GLY A 127 -8.45 -5.12 -7.23
CA GLY A 127 -7.77 -4.13 -8.05
C GLY A 127 -6.44 -3.68 -7.45
N PRO A 128 -5.78 -2.71 -8.09
CA PRO A 128 -4.55 -2.13 -7.59
C PRO A 128 -4.83 -1.08 -6.51
N GLN A 129 -4.06 -1.15 -5.41
CA GLN A 129 -4.05 -0.17 -4.35
C GLN A 129 -2.63 0.39 -4.21
N GLU A 130 -2.47 1.71 -4.19
CA GLU A 130 -1.19 2.39 -4.03
C GLU A 130 -1.04 2.95 -2.61
N PHE A 131 0.15 2.76 -2.04
CA PHE A 131 0.56 3.28 -0.75
C PHE A 131 1.83 4.13 -0.90
N ASP A 132 1.91 5.21 -0.14
CA ASP A 132 3.18 5.88 0.12
C ASP A 132 3.99 5.08 1.14
N VAL A 133 5.27 4.84 0.83
CA VAL A 133 6.21 4.20 1.75
C VAL A 133 6.92 5.30 2.53
N LEU A 134 6.47 5.54 3.76
CA LEU A 134 7.04 6.56 4.64
C LEU A 134 8.35 6.12 5.28
N GLU A 135 8.49 4.81 5.54
CA GLU A 135 9.70 4.20 6.07
C GLU A 135 9.83 2.76 5.57
N LEU A 136 10.99 2.36 5.13
CA LEU A 136 11.33 0.98 4.80
C LEU A 136 12.75 0.67 5.25
N THR A 137 12.87 -0.13 6.29
CA THR A 137 14.12 -0.65 6.83
C THR A 137 14.09 -2.18 6.84
N ASN A 138 15.09 -2.83 7.40
CA ASN A 138 15.10 -4.29 7.51
C ASN A 138 14.05 -4.86 8.47
N ASN A 139 13.52 -4.04 9.39
CA ASN A 139 12.59 -4.48 10.46
C ASN A 139 11.41 -3.55 10.68
N LYS A 140 11.30 -2.45 9.93
CA LYS A 140 10.17 -1.53 10.02
C LYS A 140 9.72 -1.11 8.62
N LEU A 141 8.40 -1.20 8.37
CA LEU A 141 7.72 -0.71 7.19
C LEU A 141 6.56 0.16 7.64
N LYS A 142 6.56 1.44 7.22
CA LYS A 142 5.48 2.37 7.47
C LYS A 142 4.86 2.77 6.15
N LEU A 143 3.56 2.51 6.01
CA LEU A 143 2.78 2.79 4.82
C LEU A 143 1.74 3.86 5.10
N SER A 144 1.44 4.71 4.12
CA SER A 144 0.33 5.64 4.18
C SER A 144 -0.58 5.45 2.97
N PHE A 145 -1.87 5.51 3.22
CA PHE A 145 -2.93 5.53 2.23
C PHE A 145 -3.82 6.74 2.44
N SER A 146 -4.20 7.42 1.37
CA SER A 146 -5.09 8.58 1.43
C SER A 146 -6.14 8.48 0.33
N GLU A 147 -7.36 8.83 0.67
CA GLU A 147 -8.51 8.90 -0.23
C GLU A 147 -9.33 10.13 0.07
N GLU A 148 -9.95 10.72 -0.96
CA GLU A 148 -10.86 11.85 -0.82
C GLU A 148 -12.19 11.50 -1.50
N GLU A 149 -13.28 11.79 -0.82
CA GLU A 149 -14.64 11.66 -1.32
C GLU A 149 -15.39 12.98 -1.18
N ILE A 150 -16.41 13.16 -2.01
CA ILE A 150 -17.32 14.31 -1.93
C ILE A 150 -18.66 13.78 -1.48
N GLU A 151 -19.11 14.19 -0.29
CA GLU A 151 -20.37 13.78 0.30
C GLU A 151 -20.98 14.89 1.16
N ASP A 152 -22.28 14.84 1.36
CA ASP A 152 -22.98 15.68 2.34
C ASP A 152 -22.80 15.07 3.74
N PHE A 153 -21.71 15.47 4.42
CA PHE A 153 -21.27 14.83 5.66
C PHE A 153 -22.22 15.03 6.84
N ASN A 154 -22.96 16.14 6.86
CA ASN A 154 -23.87 16.51 7.97
C ASN A 154 -25.35 16.58 7.58
N ASP A 155 -25.72 16.06 6.40
CA ASP A 155 -27.08 16.04 5.86
C ASP A 155 -27.74 17.44 5.74
N ASP A 156 -26.94 18.49 5.49
CA ASP A 156 -27.46 19.86 5.35
C ASP A 156 -27.76 20.25 3.89
N GLY A 157 -27.51 19.35 2.95
CA GLY A 157 -27.70 19.55 1.51
C GLY A 157 -26.49 20.21 0.83
N THR A 158 -25.34 20.33 1.52
CA THR A 158 -24.10 20.88 0.99
C THR A 158 -23.02 19.79 0.95
N ASP A 159 -22.42 19.60 -0.22
CA ASP A 159 -21.32 18.64 -0.40
C ASP A 159 -20.05 19.16 0.30
N ASN A 160 -19.38 18.26 1.03
CA ASN A 160 -18.10 18.49 1.68
C ASN A 160 -17.03 17.58 1.08
N THR A 161 -15.77 18.00 1.13
CA THR A 161 -14.64 17.11 0.84
C THR A 161 -14.25 16.35 2.11
N VAL A 162 -14.47 15.04 2.11
CA VAL A 162 -14.06 14.15 3.20
C VAL A 162 -12.75 13.48 2.81
N SER A 163 -11.69 13.77 3.56
CA SER A 163 -10.37 13.17 3.34
C SER A 163 -10.11 12.12 4.42
N PHE A 164 -9.83 10.91 3.98
CA PHE A 164 -9.39 9.79 4.80
C PHE A 164 -7.88 9.60 4.64
N ASN A 165 -7.16 9.53 5.72
CA ASN A 165 -5.74 9.20 5.73
C ASN A 165 -5.47 8.11 6.77
N MET A 166 -4.81 7.04 6.35
CA MET A 166 -4.41 5.92 7.21
C MET A 166 -2.89 5.75 7.12
N VAL A 167 -2.26 5.63 8.27
CA VAL A 167 -0.85 5.26 8.40
C VAL A 167 -0.77 3.93 9.12
N ILE A 168 -0.08 2.95 8.54
CA ILE A 168 0.08 1.60 9.08
C ILE A 168 1.54 1.38 9.42
N ASP A 169 1.82 0.96 10.64
CA ASP A 169 3.12 0.51 11.10
C ASP A 169 3.19 -1.02 11.11
N LEU A 170 4.19 -1.56 10.41
CA LEU A 170 4.47 -2.99 10.29
C LEU A 170 5.89 -3.28 10.76
N ILE A 171 6.07 -4.42 11.44
CA ILE A 171 7.36 -4.89 11.96
C ILE A 171 7.65 -6.35 11.54
N LYS A 172 8.94 -6.68 11.34
CA LYS A 172 9.42 -8.06 11.12
C LYS A 172 9.66 -8.78 12.43
#